data_e1a3abbe39663145d8bd02615e26dd6f
#
_entry.id   e1a3abbe39663145d8bd02615e26dd6f
#
_cell.length_a   1.000
_cell.length_b   1.000
_cell.length_c   1.000
_cell.angle_alpha   90.00
_cell.angle_beta   90.00
_cell.angle_gamma   90.00
#
_symmetry.space_group_name_H-M   'P 1'
#
loop_
_entity.id
_entity.type
_entity.pdbx_description
1 polymer ?
#
loop_
_entity_poly.entity_id
_entity_poly.type
_entity_poly.pdbx_seq_one_letter_code
_entity_poly.pdbx_strand_id
1 'polypeptide(L)'
;MINEIINKLKEFAQQNFPVPEVSSYLLDLNLNENELKFYSFHEENFYTRNLIHKDSDFELMVICWPPNTTAPIHGHEGEKCWARVQEGQLEICNYEEISSEPL
;
A
#
# COMPACT_ATOMS: atom_id res chain seq x y z
N MET A 1 8.57 14.48 -6.88
CA MET A 1 8.69 13.03 -6.63
C MET A 1 7.37 12.27 -6.64
N ILE A 2 6.38 12.70 -5.90
CA ILE A 2 5.06 12.01 -5.89
C ILE A 2 4.46 11.96 -7.29
N ASN A 3 4.53 13.06 -8.04
CA ASN A 3 4.03 13.08 -9.41
C ASN A 3 4.79 12.11 -10.34
N GLU A 4 6.07 11.93 -10.11
CA GLU A 4 6.87 10.96 -10.87
C GLU A 4 6.40 9.52 -10.59
N ILE A 5 6.11 9.23 -9.33
CA ILE A 5 5.59 7.92 -8.92
C ILE A 5 4.24 7.66 -9.57
N ILE A 6 3.34 8.64 -9.51
CA ILE A 6 2.01 8.52 -10.13
C ILE A 6 2.14 8.27 -11.63
N ASN A 7 3.00 9.02 -12.31
CA ASN A 7 3.21 8.86 -13.74
C ASN A 7 3.80 7.49 -14.09
N LYS A 8 4.74 7.01 -13.28
CA LYS A 8 5.31 5.67 -13.49
C LYS A 8 4.27 4.57 -13.29
N LEU A 9 3.41 4.72 -12.28
CA LEU A 9 2.34 3.75 -12.04
C LEU A 9 1.31 3.77 -13.17
N LYS A 10 1.04 4.94 -13.76
CA LYS A 10 0.18 5.03 -14.95
C LYS A 10 0.79 4.30 -16.16
N GLU A 11 2.09 4.37 -16.32
CA GLU A 11 2.78 3.59 -17.36
C GLU A 11 2.64 2.09 -17.11
N PHE A 12 2.83 1.65 -15.86
CA PHE A 12 2.64 0.25 -15.50
C PHE A 12 1.21 -0.22 -15.71
N ALA A 13 0.23 0.65 -15.49
CA ALA A 13 -1.18 0.32 -15.73
C ALA A 13 -1.43 -0.05 -17.19
N GLN A 14 -0.75 0.60 -18.14
CA GLN A 14 -0.83 0.27 -19.56
C GLN A 14 -0.32 -1.14 -19.87
N GLN A 15 0.49 -1.69 -19.00
CA GLN A 15 1.08 -3.04 -19.11
C GLN A 15 0.42 -4.04 -18.16
N ASN A 16 -0.72 -3.69 -17.60
CA ASN A 16 -1.43 -4.49 -16.60
C ASN A 16 -0.57 -4.82 -15.38
N PHE A 17 0.23 -3.86 -14.92
CA PHE A 17 1.06 -3.95 -13.72
C PHE A 17 1.92 -5.22 -13.67
N PRO A 18 2.97 -5.30 -14.49
CA PRO A 18 3.87 -6.47 -14.45
C PRO A 18 4.55 -6.58 -13.09
N VAL A 19 4.34 -7.70 -12.39
CA VAL A 19 4.73 -7.86 -10.98
C VAL A 19 6.22 -7.65 -10.74
N PRO A 20 7.15 -8.27 -11.50
CA PRO A 20 8.58 -8.07 -11.21
C PRO A 20 9.03 -6.61 -11.38
N GLU A 21 8.55 -5.94 -12.40
CA GLU A 21 8.95 -4.57 -12.72
C GLU A 21 8.40 -3.58 -11.71
N VAL A 22 7.15 -3.74 -11.29
CA VAL A 22 6.54 -2.90 -10.25
C VAL A 22 7.26 -3.10 -8.93
N SER A 23 7.54 -4.34 -8.56
CA SER A 23 8.24 -4.68 -7.32
C SER A 23 9.63 -4.05 -7.29
N SER A 24 10.40 -4.17 -8.37
CA SER A 24 11.74 -3.58 -8.48
C SER A 24 11.69 -2.06 -8.36
N TYR A 25 10.73 -1.44 -9.03
CA TYR A 25 10.56 0.01 -8.98
C TYR A 25 10.29 0.49 -7.55
N LEU A 26 9.37 -0.17 -6.85
CA LEU A 26 9.01 0.21 -5.48
C LEU A 26 10.16 -0.01 -4.49
N LEU A 27 10.94 -1.09 -4.66
CA LEU A 27 12.10 -1.35 -3.81
C LEU A 27 13.17 -0.28 -3.95
N ASP A 28 13.37 0.24 -5.15
CA ASP A 28 14.43 1.20 -5.45
C ASP A 28 14.03 2.65 -5.18
N LEU A 29 12.78 2.90 -4.79
CA LEU A 29 12.34 4.26 -4.51
C LEU A 29 13.09 4.88 -3.35
N ASN A 30 13.56 6.11 -3.57
CA ASN A 30 14.11 6.95 -2.52
C ASN A 30 13.13 8.11 -2.28
N LEU A 31 12.23 7.90 -1.32
CA LEU A 31 11.13 8.83 -1.08
C LEU A 31 11.58 10.06 -0.29
N ASN A 32 11.05 11.20 -0.67
CA ASN A 32 11.28 12.46 0.05
C ASN A 32 10.34 12.51 1.25
N GLU A 33 10.91 12.51 2.47
CA GLU A 33 10.15 12.54 3.70
C GLU A 33 9.29 13.81 3.83
N ASN A 34 9.75 14.93 3.30
CA ASN A 34 9.00 16.18 3.35
C ASN A 34 7.71 16.11 2.52
N GLU A 35 7.74 15.44 1.38
CA GLU A 35 6.53 15.20 0.60
C GLU A 35 5.59 14.23 1.32
N LEU A 36 6.15 13.18 1.92
CA LEU A 36 5.35 12.19 2.64
C LEU A 36 4.63 12.77 3.86
N LYS A 37 5.16 13.79 4.49
CA LYS A 37 4.52 14.45 5.63
C LYS A 37 3.12 14.96 5.31
N PHE A 38 2.86 15.37 4.08
CA PHE A 38 1.53 15.81 3.67
C PHE A 38 0.50 14.69 3.72
N TYR A 39 0.95 13.45 3.68
CA TYR A 39 0.08 12.27 3.65
C TYR A 39 0.25 11.39 4.89
N SER A 40 0.99 11.85 5.90
CA SER A 40 1.32 11.04 7.08
C SER A 40 0.55 11.54 8.29
N PHE A 41 -0.73 11.19 8.35
CA PHE A 41 -1.61 11.52 9.47
C PHE A 41 -1.69 10.32 10.39
N HIS A 42 -1.42 10.54 11.69
CA HIS A 42 -1.38 9.48 12.69
C HIS A 42 -2.52 9.62 13.69
N GLU A 43 -3.13 8.47 14.04
CA GLU A 43 -4.08 8.34 15.12
C GLU A 43 -3.50 7.43 16.19
N GLU A 44 -3.94 7.59 17.45
CA GLU A 44 -3.39 6.80 18.56
C GLU A 44 -3.81 5.33 18.54
N ASN A 45 -5.05 5.06 18.14
CA ASN A 45 -5.67 3.74 18.33
C ASN A 45 -5.91 2.98 17.04
N PHE A 46 -5.76 3.63 15.89
CA PHE A 46 -6.08 3.05 14.59
C PHE A 46 -5.01 3.38 13.57
N TYR A 47 -4.84 2.51 12.59
CA TYR A 47 -4.08 2.90 11.42
C TYR A 47 -4.89 3.87 10.56
N THR A 48 -4.19 4.72 9.83
CA THR A 48 -4.83 5.68 8.92
C THR A 48 -4.47 5.35 7.48
N ARG A 49 -5.42 5.58 6.58
CA ARG A 49 -5.25 5.40 5.15
C ARG A 49 -5.32 6.78 4.49
N ASN A 50 -4.20 7.25 3.99
CA ASN A 50 -4.07 8.59 3.45
C ASN A 50 -3.91 8.52 1.94
N LEU A 51 -4.96 8.83 1.22
CA LEU A 51 -5.00 8.70 -0.25
C LEU A 51 -4.14 9.79 -0.89
N ILE A 52 -3.22 9.37 -1.77
CA ILE A 52 -2.43 10.27 -2.61
C ILE A 52 -3.08 10.43 -3.98
N HIS A 53 -3.50 9.33 -4.57
CA HIS A 53 -4.05 9.30 -5.92
C HIS A 53 -5.02 8.14 -6.08
N LYS A 54 -6.09 8.39 -6.82
CA LYS A 54 -7.05 7.36 -7.21
C LYS A 54 -7.56 7.66 -8.61
N ASP A 55 -7.52 6.65 -9.45
CA ASP A 55 -8.14 6.70 -10.78
C ASP A 55 -8.81 5.36 -11.09
N SER A 56 -9.20 5.14 -12.35
CA SER A 56 -9.86 3.89 -12.74
C SER A 56 -8.94 2.66 -12.69
N ASP A 57 -7.63 2.86 -12.64
CA ASP A 57 -6.65 1.79 -12.76
C ASP A 57 -6.00 1.41 -11.42
N PHE A 58 -5.79 2.38 -10.52
CA PHE A 58 -5.11 2.11 -9.25
C PHE A 58 -5.40 3.15 -8.18
N GLU A 59 -5.05 2.78 -6.95
CA GLU A 59 -5.00 3.69 -5.81
C GLU A 59 -3.57 3.70 -5.25
N LEU A 60 -3.10 4.88 -4.88
CA LEU A 60 -1.82 5.07 -4.20
C LEU A 60 -2.08 5.76 -2.87
N MET A 61 -1.60 5.19 -1.78
CA MET A 61 -1.84 5.75 -0.45
C MET A 61 -0.68 5.53 0.50
N VAL A 62 -0.63 6.35 1.53
CA VAL A 62 0.25 6.15 2.69
C VAL A 62 -0.60 5.63 3.84
N ILE A 63 -0.14 4.55 4.45
CA ILE A 63 -0.78 3.99 5.64
C ILE A 63 0.14 4.21 6.83
N CYS A 64 -0.40 4.83 7.87
CA CYS A 64 0.33 5.09 9.10
C CYS A 64 -0.20 4.19 10.21
N TRP A 65 0.68 3.36 10.77
CA TRP A 65 0.33 2.37 11.78
C TRP A 65 0.84 2.81 13.16
N PRO A 66 -0.05 2.99 14.15
CA PRO A 66 0.42 3.12 15.52
C PRO A 66 0.99 1.79 16.01
N PRO A 67 1.88 1.81 17.02
CA PRO A 67 2.42 0.58 17.58
C PRO A 67 1.33 -0.34 18.11
N ASN A 68 1.52 -1.64 17.94
CA ASN A 68 0.65 -2.67 18.48
C ASN A 68 -0.80 -2.65 17.96
N THR A 69 -1.00 -2.12 16.77
CA THR A 69 -2.30 -2.18 16.09
C THR A 69 -2.28 -3.24 15.00
N THR A 70 -3.45 -3.83 14.77
CA THR A 70 -3.63 -4.90 13.80
C THR A 70 -4.85 -4.60 12.94
N ALA A 71 -4.72 -4.78 11.63
CA ALA A 71 -5.87 -4.72 10.74
C ALA A 71 -6.69 -6.00 10.86
N PRO A 72 -8.02 -5.93 10.67
CA PRO A 72 -8.83 -7.15 10.57
C PRO A 72 -8.35 -8.01 9.41
N ILE A 73 -8.55 -9.32 9.52
CA ILE A 73 -8.26 -10.25 8.42
C ILE A 73 -9.13 -9.86 7.22
N HIS A 74 -8.49 -9.66 6.07
CA HIS A 74 -9.18 -9.23 4.86
C HIS A 74 -8.46 -9.75 3.62
N GLY A 75 -9.14 -9.72 2.49
CA GLY A 75 -8.56 -10.06 1.20
C GLY A 75 -8.53 -8.86 0.27
N HIS A 76 -7.89 -9.03 -0.89
CA HIS A 76 -7.80 -7.98 -1.91
C HIS A 76 -8.69 -8.27 -3.12
N GLU A 77 -9.58 -9.25 -3.00
CA GLU A 77 -10.60 -9.59 -4.02
C GLU A 77 -9.99 -9.86 -5.42
N GLY A 78 -8.82 -10.49 -5.43
CA GLY A 78 -8.12 -10.82 -6.67
C GLY A 78 -7.35 -9.68 -7.29
N GLU A 79 -7.36 -8.50 -6.71
CA GLU A 79 -6.60 -7.37 -7.19
C GLU A 79 -5.14 -7.46 -6.78
N LYS A 80 -4.25 -6.93 -7.61
CA LYS A 80 -2.83 -6.84 -7.28
C LYS A 80 -2.63 -5.75 -6.24
N CYS A 81 -1.80 -6.04 -5.25
CA CYS A 81 -1.51 -5.11 -4.17
C CYS A 81 -0.02 -5.15 -3.83
N TRP A 82 0.59 -3.98 -3.73
CA TRP A 82 1.96 -3.84 -3.26
C TRP A 82 1.98 -2.96 -2.04
N ALA A 83 2.80 -3.34 -1.08
CA ALA A 83 3.04 -2.54 0.11
C ALA A 83 4.54 -2.41 0.32
N ARG A 84 5.00 -1.17 0.54
CA ARG A 84 6.39 -0.87 0.85
C ARG A 84 6.45 -0.28 2.24
N VAL A 85 7.27 -0.87 3.10
CA VAL A 85 7.49 -0.34 4.45
C VAL A 85 8.53 0.77 4.35
N GLN A 86 8.10 2.01 4.58
CA GLN A 86 8.96 3.18 4.52
C GLN A 86 9.72 3.38 5.83
N GLU A 87 9.04 3.18 6.95
CA GLU A 87 9.59 3.34 8.28
C GLU A 87 9.06 2.27 9.22
N GLY A 88 9.91 1.80 10.14
CA GLY A 88 9.50 0.84 11.16
C GLY A 88 9.45 -0.58 10.66
N GLN A 89 8.64 -1.38 11.33
CA GLN A 89 8.46 -2.79 11.01
C GLN A 89 6.97 -3.14 10.98
N LEU A 90 6.60 -3.96 10.02
CA LEU A 90 5.25 -4.46 9.85
C LEU A 90 5.27 -5.98 9.80
N GLU A 91 4.51 -6.63 10.66
CA GLU A 91 4.32 -8.07 10.61
C GLU A 91 3.14 -8.39 9.69
N ILE A 92 3.38 -9.26 8.71
CA ILE A 92 2.36 -9.68 7.76
C ILE A 92 2.07 -11.15 7.98
N CYS A 93 0.81 -11.48 8.24
CA CYS A 93 0.34 -12.83 8.38
C CYS A 93 -0.64 -13.15 7.27
N ASN A 94 -0.40 -14.25 6.57
CA ASN A 94 -1.29 -14.72 5.52
C ASN A 94 -2.18 -15.83 6.09
N TYR A 95 -3.47 -15.77 5.78
CA TYR A 95 -4.47 -16.71 6.26
C TYR A 95 -5.13 -17.39 5.06
N GLU A 96 -5.41 -18.68 5.24
CA GLU A 96 -6.14 -19.45 4.24
C GLU A 96 -7.58 -19.64 4.73
N GLU A 97 -8.55 -19.34 3.87
CA GLU A 97 -9.95 -19.59 4.17
C GLU A 97 -10.23 -21.07 4.00
N ILE A 98 -10.65 -21.74 5.07
CA ILE A 98 -10.98 -23.17 5.05
C ILE A 98 -12.48 -23.42 5.07
N SER A 99 -13.28 -22.45 5.51
CA SER A 99 -14.74 -22.52 5.47
C SER A 99 -15.30 -21.11 5.53
N SER A 100 -16.28 -20.82 4.66
CA SER A 100 -17.00 -19.55 4.66
C SER A 100 -18.25 -19.58 5.55
N GLU A 101 -18.60 -20.74 6.10
CA GLU A 101 -19.77 -20.90 6.96
C GLU A 101 -19.38 -20.87 8.43
N PRO A 102 -20.25 -20.33 9.32
CA PRO A 102 -20.03 -20.39 10.76
C PRO A 102 -19.97 -21.82 11.25
N LEU A 103 -19.05 -22.07 12.16
CA LEU A 103 -18.92 -23.40 12.79
C LEU A 103 -19.91 -23.56 13.94
#